data_f5b0d076a1db8bc3aeda3dada8a21d77
#
_entry.id   f5b0d076a1db8bc3aeda3dada8a21d77
#
_cell.length_a   1.000
_cell.length_b   1.000
_cell.length_c   1.000
_cell.angle_alpha   90.00
_cell.angle_beta   90.00
_cell.angle_gamma   90.00
#
_symmetry.space_group_name_H-M   'P 1'
#
loop_
_entity.id
_entity.type
_entity.pdbx_description
1 polymer ?
#
loop_
_entity_poly.entity_id
_entity_poly.type
_entity_poly.pdbx_seq_one_letter_code
_entity_poly.pdbx_strand_id
1 'polypeptide(L)'
;TSSFFTFDDPANPWGEIDYEWLGLFDHIIDLNTITTGQASHIRQHYVPFNPHLDFHDYGFEWTPGYVAWFIDGEEIFRQTGSHISELDSSQKLMMNLWQPVYADWVGTFDDRILPRFSYYDWVKYYEYTPDVGDYGTDNNFTLEWEDDFSDFNQTRWEKSDNHTWGGNQSILIEENAVFVDGMLVLCMTDDIHVGYID
;
A
#
# COMPACT_ATOMS: atom_id res chain seq x y z
N THR A 1 -6.36 4.64 8.11
CA THR A 1 -6.07 4.25 6.72
C THR A 1 -4.97 3.22 6.72
N SER A 2 -5.17 2.12 5.98
CA SER A 2 -4.12 1.17 5.61
C SER A 2 -3.75 1.40 4.16
N SER A 3 -2.47 1.22 3.80
CA SER A 3 -2.02 1.41 2.43
C SER A 3 -0.98 0.36 2.04
N PHE A 4 -1.02 -0.01 0.76
CA PHE A 4 0.00 -0.78 0.04
C PHE A 4 0.40 0.03 -1.18
N PHE A 5 1.65 0.46 -1.26
CA PHE A 5 2.05 1.48 -2.22
C PHE A 5 3.53 1.40 -2.57
N THR A 6 3.89 2.07 -3.66
CA THR A 6 5.29 2.35 -3.97
C THR A 6 5.56 3.83 -3.87
N PHE A 7 6.75 4.19 -3.43
CA PHE A 7 7.13 5.58 -3.21
C PHE A 7 8.61 5.83 -3.49
N ASP A 8 8.92 6.97 -4.11
CA ASP A 8 10.26 7.52 -4.23
C ASP A 8 10.40 8.79 -3.40
N ASP A 9 11.59 9.01 -2.84
CA ASP A 9 11.92 10.14 -1.97
C ASP A 9 11.63 11.48 -2.66
N PRO A 10 10.97 12.43 -1.98
CA PRO A 10 10.59 13.74 -2.52
C PRO A 10 11.76 14.65 -2.94
N ALA A 11 13.01 14.26 -2.70
CA ALA A 11 14.19 14.95 -3.26
C ALA A 11 14.33 14.76 -4.77
N ASN A 12 13.67 13.77 -5.36
CA ASN A 12 13.53 13.51 -6.79
C ASN A 12 12.12 13.94 -7.27
N PRO A 13 11.81 13.92 -8.56
CA PRO A 13 10.44 14.06 -8.99
C PRO A 13 9.59 13.02 -8.27
N TRP A 14 8.55 13.44 -7.57
CA TRP A 14 7.67 12.59 -6.77
C TRP A 14 7.09 11.46 -7.61
N GLY A 15 7.23 10.21 -7.17
CA GLY A 15 6.68 9.03 -7.80
C GLY A 15 6.01 8.13 -6.75
N GLU A 16 4.70 7.87 -6.92
CA GLU A 16 3.91 7.07 -5.96
C GLU A 16 2.76 6.37 -6.69
N ILE A 17 2.49 5.13 -6.30
CA ILE A 17 1.37 4.32 -6.79
C ILE A 17 0.70 3.68 -5.59
N ASP A 18 -0.60 3.93 -5.40
CA ASP A 18 -1.30 3.61 -4.16
C ASP A 18 -2.46 2.65 -4.33
N TYR A 19 -2.60 1.76 -3.33
CA TYR A 19 -3.83 1.23 -2.79
C TYR A 19 -4.06 1.81 -1.40
N GLU A 20 -5.25 2.39 -1.15
CA GLU A 20 -5.60 2.92 0.15
C GLU A 20 -6.99 2.46 0.59
N TRP A 21 -7.04 1.84 1.78
CA TRP A 21 -8.29 1.40 2.41
C TRP A 21 -8.65 2.37 3.53
N LEU A 22 -9.68 3.19 3.26
CA LEU A 22 -10.10 4.24 4.18
C LEU A 22 -11.07 3.68 5.22
N GLY A 23 -10.84 3.96 6.49
CA GLY A 23 -11.74 3.54 7.57
C GLY A 23 -13.14 4.19 7.55
N LEU A 24 -13.36 5.17 6.66
CA LEU A 24 -14.64 5.84 6.48
C LEU A 24 -15.64 5.02 5.66
N PHE A 25 -15.16 4.13 4.78
CA PHE A 25 -16.00 3.44 3.79
C PHE A 25 -15.81 1.92 3.86
N ASP A 26 -16.93 1.20 3.79
CA ASP A 26 -16.97 -0.27 3.77
C ASP A 26 -16.81 -0.88 2.37
N HIS A 27 -16.90 -0.07 1.31
CA HIS A 27 -16.99 -0.54 -0.08
C HIS A 27 -16.22 0.33 -1.06
N ILE A 28 -15.36 1.22 -0.58
CA ILE A 28 -14.59 2.13 -1.44
C ILE A 28 -13.10 1.98 -1.11
N ILE A 29 -12.32 1.84 -2.18
CA ILE A 29 -10.86 1.82 -2.15
C ILE A 29 -10.37 3.00 -2.99
N ASP A 30 -9.38 3.72 -2.51
CA ASP A 30 -8.71 4.75 -3.28
C ASP A 30 -7.52 4.14 -4.03
N LEU A 31 -7.47 4.42 -5.34
CA LEU A 31 -6.40 4.06 -6.26
C LEU A 31 -5.78 5.35 -6.76
N ASN A 32 -4.47 5.47 -6.69
CA ASN A 32 -3.84 6.74 -7.03
C ASN A 32 -2.49 6.54 -7.71
N THR A 33 -2.11 7.51 -8.52
CA THR A 33 -0.72 7.79 -8.84
C THR A 33 -0.44 9.24 -8.46
N ILE A 34 0.69 9.49 -7.81
CA ILE A 34 1.15 10.84 -7.52
C ILE A 34 2.47 11.04 -8.28
N THR A 35 2.52 12.08 -9.08
CA THR A 35 3.64 12.35 -9.99
C THR A 35 4.29 13.69 -9.68
N THR A 36 5.20 14.14 -10.51
CA THR A 36 5.98 15.37 -10.35
C THR A 36 5.15 16.54 -9.83
N GLY A 37 5.66 17.20 -8.79
CA GLY A 37 4.97 18.31 -8.14
C GLY A 37 3.79 17.90 -7.26
N GLN A 38 3.73 16.63 -6.86
CA GLN A 38 2.64 16.04 -6.06
C GLN A 38 1.27 16.09 -6.77
N ALA A 39 1.29 15.96 -8.10
CA ALA A 39 0.06 15.89 -8.88
C ALA A 39 -0.64 14.54 -8.66
N SER A 40 -1.76 14.55 -7.95
CA SER A 40 -2.56 13.36 -7.63
C SER A 40 -3.57 13.05 -8.74
N HIS A 41 -3.67 11.77 -9.11
CA HIS A 41 -4.57 11.22 -10.13
C HIS A 41 -5.53 10.20 -9.51
N ILE A 42 -6.07 10.53 -8.34
CA ILE A 42 -6.89 9.65 -7.51
C ILE A 42 -8.16 9.18 -8.20
N ARG A 43 -8.51 7.92 -7.95
CA ARG A 43 -9.76 7.28 -8.34
C ARG A 43 -10.35 6.51 -7.17
N GLN A 44 -11.56 6.87 -6.74
CA GLN A 44 -12.34 6.03 -5.84
C GLN A 44 -12.96 4.87 -6.63
N HIS A 45 -12.74 3.65 -6.15
CA HIS A 45 -13.27 2.44 -6.74
C HIS A 45 -14.22 1.74 -5.78
N TYR A 46 -15.44 1.42 -6.26
CA TYR A 46 -16.41 0.64 -5.50
C TYR A 46 -16.11 -0.85 -5.62
N VAL A 47 -16.07 -1.56 -4.50
CA VAL A 47 -15.95 -3.01 -4.44
C VAL A 47 -17.22 -3.65 -3.87
N PRO A 48 -17.65 -4.84 -4.37
CA PRO A 48 -18.88 -5.49 -3.94
C PRO A 48 -18.78 -6.18 -2.57
N PHE A 49 -17.63 -6.10 -1.91
CA PHE A 49 -17.33 -6.68 -0.60
C PHE A 49 -16.84 -5.61 0.37
N ASN A 50 -16.71 -5.94 1.65
CA ASN A 50 -16.08 -5.07 2.63
C ASN A 50 -14.60 -5.45 2.79
N PRO A 51 -13.65 -4.62 2.33
CA PRO A 51 -12.21 -4.94 2.36
C PRO A 51 -11.61 -5.01 3.78
N HIS A 52 -12.38 -4.66 4.81
CA HIS A 52 -11.96 -4.74 6.21
C HIS A 52 -12.29 -6.08 6.88
N LEU A 53 -12.99 -7.00 6.19
CA LEU A 53 -13.51 -8.23 6.78
C LEU A 53 -12.84 -9.50 6.28
N ASP A 54 -12.17 -9.46 5.13
CA ASP A 54 -11.59 -10.65 4.50
C ASP A 54 -10.33 -10.30 3.71
N PHE A 55 -9.50 -11.31 3.43
CA PHE A 55 -8.34 -11.16 2.57
C PHE A 55 -8.75 -11.22 1.09
N HIS A 56 -8.11 -10.39 0.30
CA HIS A 56 -8.19 -10.39 -1.15
C HIS A 56 -6.78 -10.16 -1.73
N ASP A 57 -6.55 -10.64 -2.93
CA ASP A 57 -5.30 -10.38 -3.66
C ASP A 57 -5.36 -8.99 -4.30
N TYR A 58 -4.57 -8.06 -3.81
CA TYR A 58 -4.43 -6.71 -4.36
C TYR A 58 -3.10 -6.58 -5.08
N GLY A 59 -3.13 -6.14 -6.31
CA GLY A 59 -1.93 -5.95 -7.10
C GLY A 59 -2.03 -4.76 -8.04
N PHE A 60 -0.89 -4.23 -8.43
CA PHE A 60 -0.83 -3.29 -9.54
C PHE A 60 0.32 -3.63 -10.47
N GLU A 61 0.10 -3.39 -11.75
CA GLU A 61 1.13 -3.41 -12.79
C GLU A 61 1.57 -1.98 -13.08
N TRP A 62 2.85 -1.78 -13.14
CA TRP A 62 3.46 -0.53 -13.55
C TRP A 62 4.41 -0.77 -14.72
N THR A 63 4.13 -0.09 -15.82
CA THR A 63 4.90 -0.13 -17.07
C THR A 63 5.14 1.28 -17.58
N PRO A 64 6.01 1.50 -18.56
CA PRO A 64 6.18 2.82 -19.16
C PRO A 64 4.92 3.42 -19.80
N GLY A 65 3.90 2.59 -20.08
CA GLY A 65 2.68 3.01 -20.78
C GLY A 65 1.43 3.10 -19.92
N TYR A 66 1.40 2.44 -18.76
CA TYR A 66 0.23 2.40 -17.90
C TYR A 66 0.56 1.99 -16.46
N VAL A 67 -0.33 2.35 -15.54
CA VAL A 67 -0.49 1.69 -14.24
C VAL A 67 -1.88 1.07 -14.22
N ALA A 68 -1.99 -0.22 -13.87
CA ALA A 68 -3.26 -0.94 -13.76
C ALA A 68 -3.38 -1.61 -12.40
N TRP A 69 -4.56 -1.55 -11.78
CA TRP A 69 -4.86 -2.14 -10.49
C TRP A 69 -5.74 -3.37 -10.65
N PHE A 70 -5.47 -4.40 -9.85
CA PHE A 70 -6.13 -5.70 -9.90
C PHE A 70 -6.61 -6.10 -8.52
N ILE A 71 -7.79 -6.73 -8.44
CA ILE A 71 -8.29 -7.42 -7.24
C ILE A 71 -8.65 -8.84 -7.65
N ASP A 72 -8.13 -9.83 -6.91
CA ASP A 72 -8.36 -11.27 -7.16
C ASP A 72 -8.07 -11.68 -8.63
N GLY A 73 -7.05 -11.05 -9.22
CA GLY A 73 -6.62 -11.29 -10.60
C GLY A 73 -7.44 -10.55 -11.68
N GLU A 74 -8.49 -9.83 -11.32
CA GLU A 74 -9.28 -9.02 -12.26
C GLU A 74 -8.79 -7.57 -12.30
N GLU A 75 -8.55 -7.03 -13.50
CA GLU A 75 -8.24 -5.61 -13.67
C GLU A 75 -9.47 -4.76 -13.35
N ILE A 76 -9.36 -3.91 -12.33
CA ILE A 76 -10.44 -3.04 -11.87
C ILE A 76 -10.32 -1.61 -12.37
N PHE A 77 -9.11 -1.17 -12.68
CA PHE A 77 -8.85 0.18 -13.17
C PHE A 77 -7.48 0.26 -13.87
N ARG A 78 -7.37 1.13 -14.87
CA ARG A 78 -6.11 1.42 -15.57
C ARG A 78 -5.98 2.92 -15.79
N GLN A 79 -4.81 3.45 -15.48
CA GLN A 79 -4.41 4.80 -15.84
C GLN A 79 -3.43 4.75 -17.02
N THR A 80 -3.65 5.66 -17.97
CA THR A 80 -2.76 5.91 -19.11
C THR A 80 -2.61 7.40 -19.30
N GLY A 81 -1.61 7.83 -20.01
CA GLY A 81 -1.40 9.25 -20.31
C GLY A 81 0.04 9.70 -20.00
N SER A 82 0.33 10.96 -20.24
CA SER A 82 1.70 11.49 -20.11
C SER A 82 2.23 11.48 -18.68
N HIS A 83 1.36 11.56 -17.67
CA HIS A 83 1.76 11.51 -16.26
C HIS A 83 2.38 10.15 -15.88
N ILE A 84 1.99 9.05 -16.54
CA ILE A 84 2.59 7.74 -16.28
C ILE A 84 4.09 7.72 -16.60
N SER A 85 4.51 8.43 -17.64
CA SER A 85 5.94 8.52 -17.99
C SER A 85 6.76 9.36 -17.01
N GLU A 86 6.13 10.02 -16.05
CA GLU A 86 6.80 10.73 -14.94
C GLU A 86 7.15 9.78 -13.78
N LEU A 87 6.57 8.57 -13.74
CA LEU A 87 6.92 7.51 -12.82
C LEU A 87 8.15 6.75 -13.38
N ASP A 88 9.30 7.40 -13.46
CA ASP A 88 10.49 6.88 -14.11
C ASP A 88 11.66 6.59 -13.16
N SER A 89 11.47 6.85 -11.86
CA SER A 89 12.45 6.59 -10.81
C SER A 89 12.20 5.25 -10.11
N SER A 90 13.25 4.70 -9.49
CA SER A 90 13.13 3.52 -8.64
C SER A 90 12.36 3.86 -7.38
N GLN A 91 11.33 3.06 -7.06
CA GLN A 91 10.46 3.25 -5.91
C GLN A 91 10.65 2.13 -4.88
N LYS A 92 10.45 2.44 -3.62
CA LYS A 92 10.36 1.45 -2.54
C LYS A 92 8.93 0.96 -2.43
N LEU A 93 8.74 -0.35 -2.27
CA LEU A 93 7.46 -0.93 -1.91
C LEU A 93 7.23 -0.73 -0.40
N MET A 94 6.07 -0.21 -0.03
CA MET A 94 5.76 0.20 1.34
C MET A 94 4.37 -0.26 1.76
N MET A 95 4.22 -0.49 3.05
CA MET A 95 2.95 -0.77 3.73
C MET A 95 2.88 0.08 4.98
N ASN A 96 1.72 0.66 5.24
CA ASN A 96 1.51 1.42 6.46
C ASN A 96 0.08 1.28 7.01
N LEU A 97 -0.06 1.60 8.29
CA LEU A 97 -1.34 1.84 8.95
C LEU A 97 -1.20 3.15 9.73
N TRP A 98 -1.96 4.18 9.35
CA TRP A 98 -1.78 5.53 9.85
C TRP A 98 -3.09 6.30 9.96
N GLN A 99 -3.08 7.41 10.69
CA GLN A 99 -4.23 8.28 10.86
C GLN A 99 -4.00 9.64 10.22
N PRO A 100 -4.59 9.89 9.03
CA PRO A 100 -4.61 11.22 8.43
C PRO A 100 -5.36 12.26 9.26
N VAL A 101 -4.94 13.53 9.19
CA VAL A 101 -5.66 14.67 9.79
C VAL A 101 -6.89 15.09 9.00
N TYR A 102 -7.09 14.56 7.81
CA TYR A 102 -8.09 15.01 6.81
C TYR A 102 -9.43 14.31 7.02
N ALA A 103 -10.25 14.83 7.93
CA ALA A 103 -11.54 14.21 8.28
C ALA A 103 -12.53 14.08 7.10
N ASP A 104 -12.45 14.95 6.10
CA ASP A 104 -13.27 14.86 4.89
C ASP A 104 -12.89 13.65 4.01
N TRP A 105 -11.70 13.10 4.20
CA TRP A 105 -11.18 11.95 3.46
C TRP A 105 -11.36 10.64 4.24
N VAL A 106 -10.98 10.63 5.53
CA VAL A 106 -10.91 9.39 6.33
C VAL A 106 -11.93 9.33 7.47
N GLY A 107 -12.75 10.36 7.64
CA GLY A 107 -13.65 10.51 8.78
C GLY A 107 -12.95 11.09 10.01
N THR A 108 -13.75 11.39 11.02
CA THR A 108 -13.23 11.85 12.31
C THR A 108 -12.68 10.67 13.10
N PHE A 109 -11.43 10.79 13.53
CA PHE A 109 -10.81 9.76 14.35
C PHE A 109 -11.44 9.68 15.74
N ASP A 110 -11.66 8.46 16.22
CA ASP A 110 -12.14 8.15 17.56
C ASP A 110 -11.16 7.15 18.20
N ASP A 111 -10.36 7.60 19.15
CA ASP A 111 -9.34 6.80 19.84
C ASP A 111 -9.90 5.58 20.59
N ARG A 112 -11.21 5.60 20.90
CA ARG A 112 -11.90 4.46 21.52
C ARG A 112 -11.99 3.22 20.63
N ILE A 113 -11.67 3.34 19.34
CA ILE A 113 -11.60 2.20 18.43
C ILE A 113 -10.29 1.42 18.54
N LEU A 114 -9.26 1.98 19.17
CA LEU A 114 -7.96 1.33 19.30
C LEU A 114 -8.01 0.11 20.24
N PRO A 115 -7.17 -0.92 19.99
CA PRO A 115 -6.24 -1.04 18.89
C PRO A 115 -6.93 -1.38 17.57
N ARG A 116 -6.22 -1.10 16.43
CA ARG A 116 -6.60 -1.54 15.09
C ARG A 116 -5.41 -2.17 14.39
N PHE A 117 -5.70 -3.10 13.50
CA PHE A 117 -4.68 -3.91 12.83
C PHE A 117 -4.93 -3.95 11.33
N SER A 118 -3.82 -4.03 10.57
CA SER A 118 -3.84 -4.36 9.15
C SER A 118 -2.96 -5.59 8.93
N TYR A 119 -3.47 -6.56 8.19
CA TYR A 119 -2.84 -7.87 8.01
C TYR A 119 -2.39 -8.02 6.57
N TYR A 120 -1.16 -8.50 6.37
CA TYR A 120 -0.60 -8.84 5.08
C TYR A 120 -0.07 -10.27 5.15
N ASP A 121 -0.64 -11.15 4.31
CA ASP A 121 -0.34 -12.58 4.28
C ASP A 121 0.93 -12.84 3.48
N TRP A 122 1.04 -12.21 2.32
CA TRP A 122 2.20 -12.33 1.45
C TRP A 122 2.36 -11.11 0.55
N VAL A 123 3.58 -10.95 0.00
CA VAL A 123 3.89 -10.01 -1.07
C VAL A 123 4.70 -10.71 -2.15
N LYS A 124 4.35 -10.49 -3.41
CA LYS A 124 5.11 -10.92 -4.58
C LYS A 124 5.50 -9.71 -5.41
N TYR A 125 6.73 -9.70 -5.86
CA TYR A 125 7.23 -8.71 -6.79
C TYR A 125 7.60 -9.38 -8.10
N TYR A 126 7.07 -8.82 -9.18
CA TYR A 126 7.35 -9.25 -10.54
C TYR A 126 8.06 -8.12 -11.28
N GLU A 127 9.17 -8.44 -11.90
CA GLU A 127 9.88 -7.52 -12.78
C GLU A 127 9.13 -7.38 -14.11
N TYR A 128 9.04 -6.14 -14.64
CA TYR A 128 8.53 -5.91 -15.99
C TYR A 128 9.55 -6.37 -17.03
N THR A 129 9.27 -7.48 -17.69
CA THR A 129 10.13 -8.17 -18.67
C THR A 129 9.36 -8.39 -19.97
N PRO A 130 9.13 -7.32 -20.76
CA PRO A 130 8.33 -7.40 -21.98
C PRO A 130 8.87 -8.43 -22.96
N ASP A 131 7.96 -9.16 -23.60
CA ASP A 131 8.23 -10.22 -24.60
C ASP A 131 8.88 -11.51 -24.06
N VAL A 132 9.28 -11.58 -22.77
CA VAL A 132 9.95 -12.74 -22.18
C VAL A 132 9.39 -13.19 -20.84
N GLY A 133 8.45 -12.46 -20.27
CA GLY A 133 7.78 -12.80 -19.02
C GLY A 133 6.78 -13.94 -19.18
N ASP A 134 6.16 -14.35 -18.09
CA ASP A 134 5.19 -15.46 -18.01
C ASP A 134 3.96 -15.16 -17.16
N TYR A 135 3.84 -13.93 -16.63
CA TYR A 135 2.77 -13.47 -15.76
C TYR A 135 2.23 -12.09 -16.16
N GLY A 136 1.03 -11.75 -15.67
CA GLY A 136 0.39 -10.45 -15.85
C GLY A 136 -0.08 -10.17 -17.27
N THR A 137 -0.35 -8.89 -17.55
CA THR A 137 -0.83 -8.46 -18.87
C THR A 137 0.16 -8.81 -19.98
N ASP A 138 -0.31 -9.52 -20.99
CA ASP A 138 0.47 -9.99 -22.15
C ASP A 138 1.69 -10.85 -21.77
N ASN A 139 1.71 -11.45 -20.58
CA ASN A 139 2.85 -12.19 -20.03
C ASN A 139 4.15 -11.35 -19.98
N ASN A 140 4.04 -10.08 -19.64
CA ASN A 140 5.18 -9.15 -19.62
C ASN A 140 5.87 -9.02 -18.27
N PHE A 141 5.60 -9.93 -17.33
CA PHE A 141 6.18 -9.88 -15.98
C PHE A 141 6.78 -11.22 -15.61
N THR A 142 7.85 -11.20 -14.83
CA THR A 142 8.55 -12.39 -14.31
C THR A 142 8.69 -12.28 -12.81
N LEU A 143 8.34 -13.33 -12.05
CA LEU A 143 8.50 -13.36 -10.61
C LEU A 143 9.97 -13.18 -10.22
N GLU A 144 10.26 -12.12 -9.48
CA GLU A 144 11.58 -11.81 -8.96
C GLU A 144 11.75 -12.36 -7.54
N TRP A 145 10.76 -12.12 -6.66
CA TRP A 145 10.75 -12.63 -5.31
C TRP A 145 9.34 -12.67 -4.71
N GLU A 146 9.23 -13.47 -3.66
CA GLU A 146 8.07 -13.62 -2.81
C GLU A 146 8.48 -13.54 -1.34
N ASP A 147 7.61 -13.03 -0.48
CA ASP A 147 7.75 -13.02 0.96
C ASP A 147 6.41 -13.41 1.59
N ASP A 148 6.40 -14.45 2.41
CA ASP A 148 5.24 -15.01 3.11
C ASP A 148 5.16 -14.56 4.57
N PHE A 149 6.01 -13.61 4.95
CA PHE A 149 6.08 -13.03 6.29
C PHE A 149 6.21 -14.05 7.43
N SER A 150 6.70 -15.24 7.14
CA SER A 150 6.99 -16.26 8.17
C SER A 150 8.02 -15.78 9.20
N ASP A 151 8.88 -14.82 8.80
CA ASP A 151 9.80 -14.09 9.68
C ASP A 151 10.10 -12.68 9.14
N PHE A 152 10.82 -11.87 9.92
CA PHE A 152 11.28 -10.56 9.47
C PHE A 152 12.55 -10.66 8.63
N ASN A 153 12.41 -10.58 7.32
CA ASN A 153 13.53 -10.54 6.39
C ASN A 153 14.19 -9.15 6.34
N GLN A 154 15.17 -8.92 7.21
CA GLN A 154 15.91 -7.65 7.34
C GLN A 154 16.73 -7.27 6.09
N THR A 155 16.95 -8.18 5.15
CA THR A 155 17.64 -7.85 3.90
C THR A 155 16.70 -7.24 2.86
N ARG A 156 15.41 -7.40 3.05
CA ARG A 156 14.35 -6.89 2.16
C ARG A 156 13.58 -5.75 2.78
N TRP A 157 13.22 -5.86 4.06
CA TRP A 157 12.34 -4.93 4.75
C TRP A 157 13.06 -4.12 5.81
N GLU A 158 12.64 -2.89 5.93
CA GLU A 158 13.03 -1.97 7.00
C GLU A 158 11.74 -1.54 7.73
N LYS A 159 11.79 -1.54 9.06
CA LYS A 159 10.70 -0.98 9.87
C LYS A 159 10.97 0.50 10.09
N SER A 160 9.93 1.32 9.93
CA SER A 160 9.98 2.71 10.38
C SER A 160 10.02 2.79 11.89
N ASP A 161 10.90 3.63 12.44
CA ASP A 161 10.98 3.89 13.86
C ASP A 161 10.97 5.38 14.16
N ASN A 162 10.13 5.79 15.11
CA ASN A 162 9.95 7.16 15.55
C ASN A 162 9.73 8.15 14.38
N HIS A 163 8.96 7.72 13.38
CA HIS A 163 8.75 8.48 12.15
C HIS A 163 7.31 8.99 12.04
N THR A 164 7.16 10.23 11.60
CA THR A 164 5.90 10.85 11.22
C THR A 164 6.13 11.91 10.15
N TRP A 165 5.06 12.39 9.53
CA TRP A 165 5.11 13.45 8.51
C TRP A 165 3.94 14.41 8.64
N GLY A 166 3.97 15.51 7.91
CA GLY A 166 2.87 16.49 7.90
C GLY A 166 1.58 15.86 7.41
N GLY A 167 0.50 16.00 8.19
CA GLY A 167 -0.79 15.39 7.87
C GLY A 167 -1.06 14.02 8.52
N ASN A 168 -0.08 13.45 9.22
CA ASN A 168 -0.22 12.23 10.01
C ASN A 168 -0.38 12.56 11.51
N GLN A 169 -1.37 11.93 12.16
CA GLN A 169 -1.56 12.00 13.61
C GLN A 169 -0.87 10.86 14.38
N SER A 170 -0.35 9.86 13.65
CA SER A 170 0.34 8.72 14.22
C SER A 170 1.86 8.92 14.20
N ILE A 171 2.56 8.24 15.11
CA ILE A 171 4.00 8.04 15.03
C ILE A 171 4.22 6.56 14.69
N LEU A 172 4.94 6.29 13.62
CA LEU A 172 5.31 4.93 13.25
C LEU A 172 6.47 4.49 14.15
N ILE A 173 6.32 3.34 14.78
CA ILE A 173 7.35 2.71 15.63
C ILE A 173 7.54 1.25 15.19
N GLU A 174 8.76 0.73 15.34
CA GLU A 174 9.11 -0.61 14.87
C GLU A 174 8.36 -1.72 15.61
N GLU A 175 7.97 -1.51 16.87
CA GLU A 175 7.20 -2.45 17.68
C GLU A 175 5.78 -2.67 17.13
N ASN A 176 5.24 -1.72 16.36
CA ASN A 176 3.93 -1.81 15.74
C ASN A 176 3.93 -2.50 14.36
N ALA A 177 5.09 -3.03 13.93
CA ALA A 177 5.21 -3.92 12.78
C ALA A 177 5.64 -5.31 13.24
N VAL A 178 4.70 -6.23 13.40
CA VAL A 178 4.87 -7.54 14.03
C VAL A 178 4.73 -8.64 12.98
N PHE A 179 5.57 -9.68 13.10
CA PHE A 179 5.48 -10.89 12.27
C PHE A 179 4.98 -12.02 13.16
N VAL A 180 3.78 -12.50 12.90
CA VAL A 180 3.08 -13.50 13.72
C VAL A 180 2.18 -14.36 12.85
N ASP A 181 2.18 -15.67 13.09
CA ASP A 181 1.38 -16.67 12.39
C ASP A 181 1.50 -16.63 10.86
N GLY A 182 2.70 -16.30 10.35
CA GLY A 182 2.97 -16.19 8.90
C GLY A 182 2.38 -14.94 8.28
N MET A 183 2.19 -13.86 9.03
CA MET A 183 1.68 -12.59 8.53
C MET A 183 2.49 -11.42 9.07
N LEU A 184 2.59 -10.36 8.27
CA LEU A 184 2.91 -9.04 8.76
C LEU A 184 1.63 -8.39 9.32
N VAL A 185 1.66 -8.00 10.59
CA VAL A 185 0.58 -7.26 11.24
C VAL A 185 1.06 -5.85 11.58
N LEU A 186 0.46 -4.85 10.94
CA LEU A 186 0.66 -3.46 11.31
C LEU A 186 -0.36 -3.05 12.36
N CYS A 187 0.12 -2.48 13.46
CA CYS A 187 -0.69 -2.13 14.61
C CYS A 187 -0.85 -0.61 14.72
N MET A 188 -2.07 -0.16 14.99
CA MET A 188 -2.35 1.19 15.47
C MET A 188 -2.86 1.09 16.90
N THR A 189 -2.08 1.60 17.84
CA THR A 189 -2.29 1.44 19.27
C THR A 189 -2.34 2.80 19.96
N ASP A 190 -2.70 2.81 21.23
CA ASP A 190 -2.56 3.98 22.09
C ASP A 190 -1.15 4.03 22.73
N ASP A 191 -0.88 5.09 23.52
CA ASP A 191 0.42 5.32 24.17
C ASP A 191 0.76 4.25 25.24
N ILE A 192 -0.18 3.38 25.63
CA ILE A 192 -0.03 2.42 26.73
C ILE A 192 0.23 1.01 26.19
N HIS A 193 -0.36 0.69 25.04
CA HIS A 193 -0.32 -0.63 24.43
C HIS A 193 0.39 -0.53 23.08
N VAL A 194 1.53 -1.17 22.93
CA VAL A 194 2.31 -1.21 21.69
C VAL A 194 2.42 -2.63 21.18
N GLY A 195 2.49 -2.80 19.86
CA GLY A 195 2.57 -4.09 19.21
C GLY A 195 1.22 -4.81 19.07
N TYR A 196 1.30 -6.07 18.66
CA TYR A 196 0.11 -6.91 18.48
C TYR A 196 -0.35 -7.47 19.82
N ILE A 197 -1.60 -7.22 20.15
CA ILE A 197 -2.26 -7.70 21.35
C ILE A 197 -3.41 -8.62 20.90
N ASP A 198 -3.24 -9.92 21.17
CA ASP A 198 -4.22 -10.97 20.87
C ASP A 198 -5.41 -10.94 21.87
#